data_4d1ab83432cd8a25b7100093f0733fbc
#
_entry.id   4d1ab83432cd8a25b7100093f0733fbc
#
_cell.length_a   1.000
_cell.length_b   1.000
_cell.length_c   1.000
_cell.angle_alpha   90.00
_cell.angle_beta   90.00
_cell.angle_gamma   90.00
#
_symmetry.space_group_name_H-M   'P 1'
#
loop_
_entity.id
_entity.type
_entity.pdbx_description
1 polymer ?
#
loop_
_entity_poly.entity_id
_entity_poly.type
_entity_poly.pdbx_seq_one_letter_code
_entity_poly.pdbx_strand_id
1 'polypeptide(L)'
;GISGLSAAYHLKKFSPKAEFLVLEGRDNFGGTWDFFKYPGIRSDSDMHTLGFSFKPWNSRKFIADGPAIMNYLDETIEENNLKDLIKFNMHIESASWNSVDSLWELSINNKKLNKLEIIKTKFIQMCAGYYSYKSGHKPVFKGSEDFVGQIIHPQEWNSTIDYENKKVAVIGSGATAVTLVPQIAKKASHVTMIQRSPTYIASVPSKYKILHLLNYIS
;
A
#
# COMPACT_ATOMS: atom_id res chain seq x y z
N GLY A 1 -3.83 5.97 -2.43
CA GLY A 1 -3.49 5.30 -1.17
C GLY A 1 -4.24 5.88 0.02
N ILE A 2 -4.01 5.33 1.22
CA ILE A 2 -4.71 5.72 2.47
C ILE A 2 -4.62 7.23 2.77
N SER A 3 -3.44 7.83 2.61
CA SER A 3 -3.22 9.27 2.87
C SER A 3 -4.03 10.16 1.94
N GLY A 4 -4.15 9.79 0.65
CA GLY A 4 -4.95 10.54 -0.32
C GLY A 4 -6.44 10.49 -0.01
N LEU A 5 -6.95 9.34 0.46
CA LEU A 5 -8.35 9.23 0.89
C LEU A 5 -8.64 10.06 2.14
N SER A 6 -7.71 10.05 3.11
CA SER A 6 -7.81 10.91 4.29
C SER A 6 -7.84 12.40 3.90
N ALA A 7 -6.93 12.83 3.02
CA ALA A 7 -6.90 14.21 2.55
C ALA A 7 -8.21 14.59 1.83
N ALA A 8 -8.71 13.72 0.96
CA ALA A 8 -9.96 13.96 0.21
C ALA A 8 -11.17 14.11 1.16
N TYR A 9 -11.27 13.23 2.15
CA TYR A 9 -12.34 13.34 3.17
C TYR A 9 -12.30 14.69 3.90
N HIS A 10 -11.12 15.06 4.40
CA HIS A 10 -10.96 16.29 5.17
C HIS A 10 -11.21 17.55 4.32
N LEU A 11 -10.72 17.58 3.09
CA LEU A 11 -11.01 18.67 2.15
C LEU A 11 -12.51 18.78 1.89
N LYS A 12 -13.18 17.68 1.57
CA LYS A 12 -14.61 17.67 1.30
C LYS A 12 -15.42 18.16 2.52
N LYS A 13 -15.03 17.75 3.72
CA LYS A 13 -15.74 18.08 4.97
C LYS A 13 -15.48 19.51 5.43
N PHE A 14 -14.22 19.95 5.45
CA PHE A 14 -13.83 21.21 6.10
C PHE A 14 -13.60 22.37 5.10
N SER A 15 -13.55 22.06 3.81
CA SER A 15 -13.40 23.03 2.73
C SER A 15 -14.39 22.75 1.61
N PRO A 16 -15.71 22.78 1.86
CA PRO A 16 -16.73 22.30 0.91
C PRO A 16 -16.81 23.14 -0.38
N LYS A 17 -16.21 24.33 -0.38
CA LYS A 17 -16.11 25.19 -1.57
C LYS A 17 -14.83 24.96 -2.39
N ALA A 18 -13.90 24.14 -1.89
CA ALA A 18 -12.67 23.84 -2.61
C ALA A 18 -12.94 22.83 -3.73
N GLU A 19 -12.52 23.17 -4.93
CA GLU A 19 -12.45 22.22 -6.04
C GLU A 19 -11.12 21.47 -5.96
N PHE A 20 -11.19 20.15 -5.93
CA PHE A 20 -9.99 19.30 -5.87
C PHE A 20 -10.21 17.97 -6.58
N LEU A 21 -9.11 17.35 -6.98
CA LEU A 21 -9.05 16.00 -7.54
C LEU A 21 -8.00 15.17 -6.79
N VAL A 22 -8.23 13.88 -6.74
CA VAL A 22 -7.25 12.88 -6.29
C VAL A 22 -6.71 12.17 -7.53
N LEU A 23 -5.43 12.39 -7.84
CA LEU A 23 -4.79 11.75 -8.98
C LEU A 23 -4.10 10.48 -8.54
N GLU A 24 -4.49 9.35 -9.10
CA GLU A 24 -3.90 8.04 -8.86
C GLU A 24 -3.21 7.56 -10.15
N GLY A 25 -1.92 7.28 -10.07
CA GLY A 25 -1.11 6.86 -11.22
C GLY A 25 -1.39 5.43 -11.71
N ARG A 26 -2.13 4.64 -10.94
CA ARG A 26 -2.51 3.27 -11.20
C ARG A 26 -3.98 3.18 -11.59
N ASP A 27 -4.41 2.01 -11.96
CA ASP A 27 -5.79 1.71 -12.36
C ASP A 27 -6.73 1.44 -11.18
N ASN A 28 -6.17 1.33 -9.96
CA ASN A 28 -6.92 1.05 -8.74
C ASN A 28 -6.41 1.88 -7.55
N PHE A 29 -7.31 2.12 -6.58
CA PHE A 29 -6.98 2.75 -5.31
C PHE A 29 -6.24 1.78 -4.37
N GLY A 30 -5.86 2.25 -3.18
CA GLY A 30 -5.29 1.42 -2.12
C GLY A 30 -3.78 1.57 -1.94
N GLY A 31 -3.05 2.05 -2.98
CA GLY A 31 -1.60 2.27 -2.90
C GLY A 31 -0.86 0.99 -2.52
N THR A 32 -0.12 1.00 -1.41
CA THR A 32 0.63 -0.16 -0.87
C THR A 32 -0.23 -1.42 -0.76
N TRP A 33 -1.47 -1.29 -0.28
CA TRP A 33 -2.36 -2.43 -0.01
C TRP A 33 -2.93 -3.07 -1.27
N ASP A 34 -3.02 -2.33 -2.35
CA ASP A 34 -3.36 -2.86 -3.66
C ASP A 34 -2.13 -3.31 -4.46
N PHE A 35 -0.98 -2.67 -4.26
CA PHE A 35 0.22 -2.96 -5.05
C PHE A 35 0.90 -4.28 -4.67
N PHE A 36 1.15 -4.51 -3.38
CA PHE A 36 1.82 -5.71 -2.92
C PHE A 36 0.87 -6.90 -2.87
N LYS A 37 1.28 -8.02 -3.48
CA LYS A 37 0.48 -9.26 -3.62
C LYS A 37 1.14 -10.50 -3.01
N TYR A 38 2.26 -10.33 -2.30
CA TYR A 38 2.95 -11.47 -1.71
C TYR A 38 2.10 -12.14 -0.62
N PRO A 39 2.26 -13.47 -0.40
CA PRO A 39 1.47 -14.22 0.58
C PRO A 39 1.53 -13.63 1.98
N GLY A 40 0.37 -13.48 2.59
CA GLY A 40 0.25 -13.03 3.96
C GLY A 40 0.36 -11.54 4.19
N ILE A 41 0.38 -10.71 3.12
CA ILE A 41 0.41 -9.25 3.27
C ILE A 41 -0.62 -8.80 4.29
N ARG A 42 -0.15 -8.04 5.27
CA ARG A 42 -0.94 -7.53 6.39
C ARG A 42 -0.34 -6.25 6.94
N SER A 43 -1.10 -5.53 7.75
CA SER A 43 -0.54 -4.45 8.57
C SER A 43 0.28 -5.05 9.72
N ASP A 44 1.43 -4.46 10.01
CA ASP A 44 2.20 -4.73 11.23
C ASP A 44 1.72 -3.86 12.40
N SER A 45 1.03 -2.75 12.09
CA SER A 45 0.32 -1.93 13.06
C SER A 45 -1.12 -2.42 13.21
N ASP A 46 -1.68 -2.23 14.40
CA ASP A 46 -3.09 -2.48 14.61
C ASP A 46 -3.97 -1.46 13.85
N MET A 47 -5.17 -1.89 13.48
CA MET A 47 -6.07 -1.08 12.69
C MET A 47 -6.73 0.06 13.48
N HIS A 48 -6.71 0.03 14.81
CA HIS A 48 -7.18 1.17 15.61
C HIS A 48 -6.21 2.35 15.50
N THR A 49 -4.92 2.05 15.30
CA THR A 49 -3.87 3.05 15.04
C THR A 49 -3.79 3.43 13.56
N LEU A 50 -3.89 2.45 12.64
CA LEU A 50 -3.76 2.68 11.19
C LEU A 50 -5.04 3.26 10.58
N GLY A 51 -6.21 2.93 11.12
CA GLY A 51 -7.52 3.36 10.62
C GLY A 51 -7.71 4.88 10.71
N PHE A 52 -8.68 5.38 9.96
CA PHE A 52 -9.03 6.79 9.99
C PHE A 52 -9.76 7.14 11.29
N SER A 53 -9.47 8.30 11.88
CA SER A 53 -10.18 8.79 13.05
C SER A 53 -11.68 9.03 12.81
N PHE A 54 -12.06 9.29 11.57
CA PHE A 54 -13.45 9.51 11.16
C PHE A 54 -14.19 8.23 10.75
N LYS A 55 -13.47 7.10 10.59
CA LYS A 55 -14.03 5.78 10.33
C LYS A 55 -13.28 4.75 11.18
N PRO A 56 -13.68 4.53 12.44
CA PRO A 56 -13.04 3.55 13.32
C PRO A 56 -13.08 2.13 12.75
N TRP A 57 -12.06 1.35 13.06
CA TRP A 57 -12.01 -0.06 12.70
C TRP A 57 -12.93 -0.89 13.61
N ASN A 58 -13.94 -1.54 13.04
CA ASN A 58 -14.96 -2.27 13.79
C ASN A 58 -14.77 -3.79 13.83
N SER A 59 -13.67 -4.33 13.27
CA SER A 59 -13.43 -5.77 13.31
C SER A 59 -12.69 -6.19 14.58
N ARG A 60 -13.03 -7.39 15.09
CA ARG A 60 -12.30 -8.03 16.20
C ARG A 60 -10.86 -8.38 15.86
N LYS A 61 -10.54 -8.56 14.57
CA LYS A 61 -9.19 -8.81 14.07
C LYS A 61 -8.52 -7.45 13.85
N PHE A 62 -7.69 -7.03 14.78
CA PHE A 62 -7.06 -5.71 14.71
C PHE A 62 -5.76 -5.68 13.88
N ILE A 63 -5.08 -6.80 13.69
CA ILE A 63 -4.02 -6.95 12.69
C ILE A 63 -4.69 -7.43 11.39
N ALA A 64 -4.98 -6.48 10.49
CA ALA A 64 -5.71 -6.75 9.27
C ALA A 64 -4.81 -7.23 8.14
N ASP A 65 -5.30 -8.17 7.34
CA ASP A 65 -4.68 -8.55 6.07
C ASP A 65 -5.00 -7.53 4.97
N GLY A 66 -4.24 -7.59 3.88
CA GLY A 66 -4.37 -6.68 2.75
C GLY A 66 -5.80 -6.59 2.20
N PRO A 67 -6.49 -7.71 1.93
CA PRO A 67 -7.89 -7.68 1.48
C PRO A 67 -8.84 -6.97 2.45
N ALA A 68 -8.70 -7.18 3.76
CA ALA A 68 -9.54 -6.51 4.75
C ALA A 68 -9.29 -5.00 4.78
N ILE A 69 -8.03 -4.57 4.59
CA ILE A 69 -7.69 -3.15 4.48
C ILE A 69 -8.28 -2.56 3.19
N MET A 70 -8.19 -3.27 2.07
CA MET A 70 -8.77 -2.82 0.81
C MET A 70 -10.29 -2.63 0.90
N ASN A 71 -11.01 -3.57 1.54
CA ASN A 71 -12.44 -3.43 1.79
C ASN A 71 -12.76 -2.22 2.65
N TYR A 72 -11.98 -1.98 3.72
CA TYR A 72 -12.14 -0.80 4.57
C TYR A 72 -11.95 0.51 3.80
N LEU A 73 -10.98 0.56 2.87
CA LEU A 73 -10.75 1.72 2.02
C LEU A 73 -11.88 1.91 1.00
N ASP A 74 -12.40 0.83 0.43
CA ASP A 74 -13.52 0.85 -0.50
C ASP A 74 -14.79 1.39 0.17
N GLU A 75 -15.15 0.83 1.32
CA GLU A 75 -16.24 1.37 2.15
C GLU A 75 -16.06 2.85 2.47
N THR A 76 -14.80 3.28 2.77
CA THR A 76 -14.52 4.69 3.05
C THR A 76 -14.81 5.58 1.84
N ILE A 77 -14.47 5.13 0.64
CA ILE A 77 -14.73 5.84 -0.63
C ILE A 77 -16.25 5.97 -0.84
N GLU A 78 -16.97 4.87 -0.68
CA GLU A 78 -18.41 4.80 -0.90
C GLU A 78 -19.19 5.66 0.10
N GLU A 79 -18.99 5.45 1.40
CA GLU A 79 -19.68 6.15 2.49
C GLU A 79 -19.50 7.68 2.44
N ASN A 80 -18.35 8.12 1.93
CA ASN A 80 -18.03 9.54 1.84
C ASN A 80 -18.18 10.12 0.43
N ASN A 81 -18.70 9.35 -0.53
CA ASN A 81 -18.92 9.75 -1.92
C ASN A 81 -17.64 10.37 -2.54
N LEU A 82 -16.49 9.68 -2.39
CA LEU A 82 -15.20 10.16 -2.90
C LEU A 82 -14.89 9.66 -4.31
N LYS A 83 -15.65 8.71 -4.85
CA LYS A 83 -15.37 8.00 -6.08
C LYS A 83 -15.14 8.92 -7.28
N ASP A 84 -16.01 9.89 -7.48
CA ASP A 84 -15.95 10.80 -8.63
C ASP A 84 -14.76 11.76 -8.58
N LEU A 85 -14.19 11.96 -7.39
CA LEU A 85 -13.02 12.81 -7.16
C LEU A 85 -11.70 12.10 -7.52
N ILE A 86 -11.70 10.76 -7.58
CA ILE A 86 -10.51 9.96 -7.87
C ILE A 86 -10.40 9.75 -9.38
N LYS A 87 -9.28 10.21 -9.94
CA LYS A 87 -8.94 10.01 -11.36
C LYS A 87 -7.79 9.02 -11.45
N PHE A 88 -8.09 7.84 -11.97
CA PHE A 88 -7.13 6.75 -12.15
C PHE A 88 -6.31 6.90 -13.43
N ASN A 89 -5.18 6.20 -13.48
CA ASN A 89 -4.25 6.22 -14.61
C ASN A 89 -3.63 7.59 -14.90
N MET A 90 -3.63 8.49 -13.90
CA MET A 90 -3.13 9.86 -13.98
C MET A 90 -1.77 9.95 -13.29
N HIS A 91 -0.72 9.49 -13.98
CA HIS A 91 0.63 9.51 -13.42
C HIS A 91 1.27 10.88 -13.56
N ILE A 92 1.61 11.51 -12.44
CA ILE A 92 2.29 12.82 -12.44
C ILE A 92 3.77 12.57 -12.75
N GLU A 93 4.23 13.11 -13.88
CA GLU A 93 5.64 13.04 -14.32
C GLU A 93 6.47 14.15 -13.67
N SER A 94 5.90 15.36 -13.59
CA SER A 94 6.58 16.50 -13.00
C SER A 94 5.58 17.52 -12.44
N ALA A 95 6.07 18.35 -11.52
CA ALA A 95 5.36 19.48 -10.97
C ALA A 95 6.31 20.70 -10.95
N SER A 96 5.93 21.79 -11.61
CA SER A 96 6.72 23.01 -11.71
C SER A 96 5.94 24.19 -11.17
N TRP A 97 6.57 25.01 -10.33
CA TRP A 97 5.97 26.24 -9.83
C TRP A 97 6.14 27.38 -10.83
N ASN A 98 5.05 28.01 -11.19
CA ASN A 98 5.06 29.22 -12.02
C ASN A 98 4.82 30.43 -11.12
N SER A 99 5.87 31.25 -10.90
CA SER A 99 5.79 32.40 -10.00
C SER A 99 5.01 33.57 -10.60
N VAL A 100 4.88 33.66 -11.93
CA VAL A 100 4.10 34.68 -12.59
C VAL A 100 2.61 34.46 -12.35
N ASP A 101 2.15 33.25 -12.57
CA ASP A 101 0.75 32.86 -12.40
C ASP A 101 0.41 32.50 -10.96
N SER A 102 1.43 32.31 -10.10
CA SER A 102 1.29 31.76 -8.74
C SER A 102 0.55 30.41 -8.70
N LEU A 103 0.90 29.52 -9.62
CA LEU A 103 0.29 28.22 -9.82
C LEU A 103 1.34 27.12 -9.99
N TRP A 104 0.98 25.92 -9.57
CA TRP A 104 1.66 24.71 -9.97
C TRP A 104 1.16 24.24 -11.33
N GLU A 105 2.09 23.87 -12.21
CA GLU A 105 1.82 23.18 -13.46
C GLU A 105 2.24 21.71 -13.31
N LEU A 106 1.27 20.81 -13.42
CA LEU A 106 1.47 19.37 -13.34
C LEU A 106 1.49 18.76 -14.74
N SER A 107 2.58 18.11 -15.13
CA SER A 107 2.61 17.28 -16.32
C SER A 107 2.17 15.87 -15.94
N ILE A 108 1.10 15.39 -16.55
CA ILE A 108 0.43 14.15 -16.22
C ILE A 108 0.41 13.23 -17.43
N ASN A 109 0.92 12.04 -17.26
CA ASN A 109 0.75 10.97 -18.22
C ASN A 109 -0.57 10.24 -17.96
N ASN A 110 -1.57 10.52 -18.77
CA ASN A 110 -2.84 9.80 -18.77
C ASN A 110 -2.63 8.47 -19.51
N LYS A 111 -2.36 7.41 -18.76
CA LYS A 111 -2.05 6.08 -19.31
C LYS A 111 -3.23 5.45 -20.05
N LYS A 112 -4.47 5.81 -19.70
CA LYS A 112 -5.67 5.30 -20.37
C LYS A 112 -5.81 5.88 -21.78
N LEU A 113 -5.48 7.14 -21.95
CA LEU A 113 -5.55 7.85 -23.23
C LEU A 113 -4.21 7.88 -23.97
N ASN A 114 -3.14 7.39 -23.35
CA ASN A 114 -1.75 7.49 -23.82
C ASN A 114 -1.40 8.94 -24.23
N LYS A 115 -1.73 9.89 -23.37
CA LYS A 115 -1.62 11.33 -23.65
C LYS A 115 -1.01 12.07 -22.47
N LEU A 116 -0.18 13.06 -22.77
CA LEU A 116 0.27 14.05 -21.79
C LEU A 116 -0.78 15.15 -21.65
N GLU A 117 -1.09 15.47 -20.40
CA GLU A 117 -2.03 16.51 -20.01
C GLU A 117 -1.37 17.47 -19.03
N ILE A 118 -1.76 18.75 -19.07
CA ILE A 118 -1.31 19.75 -18.10
C ILE A 118 -2.47 20.15 -17.21
N ILE A 119 -2.29 20.05 -15.89
CA ILE A 119 -3.23 20.58 -14.90
C ILE A 119 -2.53 21.70 -14.13
N LYS A 120 -3.21 22.84 -13.99
CA LYS A 120 -2.76 23.97 -13.16
C LYS A 120 -3.53 23.97 -11.84
N THR A 121 -2.83 24.17 -10.73
CA THR A 121 -3.44 24.20 -9.40
C THR A 121 -2.69 25.12 -8.45
N LYS A 122 -3.40 25.67 -7.45
CA LYS A 122 -2.78 26.49 -6.41
C LYS A 122 -2.03 25.66 -5.37
N PHE A 123 -2.51 24.45 -5.07
CA PHE A 123 -1.95 23.61 -4.02
C PHE A 123 -1.80 22.17 -4.49
N ILE A 124 -0.75 21.52 -4.00
CA ILE A 124 -0.50 20.09 -4.17
C ILE A 124 -0.38 19.47 -2.79
N GLN A 125 -1.21 18.46 -2.51
CA GLN A 125 -1.06 17.59 -1.34
C GLN A 125 -0.38 16.31 -1.78
N MET A 126 0.89 16.12 -1.37
CA MET A 126 1.68 14.94 -1.71
C MET A 126 1.25 13.73 -0.88
N CYS A 127 0.70 12.71 -1.56
CA CYS A 127 0.23 11.46 -0.95
C CYS A 127 0.78 10.22 -1.68
N ALA A 128 1.93 10.37 -2.34
CA ALA A 128 2.53 9.33 -3.20
C ALA A 128 3.13 8.14 -2.46
N GLY A 129 3.27 8.22 -1.12
CA GLY A 129 3.94 7.21 -0.34
C GLY A 129 5.47 7.28 -0.49
N TYR A 130 6.16 6.24 0.01
CA TYR A 130 7.63 6.19 0.01
C TYR A 130 8.20 4.99 -0.77
N TYR A 131 7.35 4.11 -1.29
CA TYR A 131 7.79 3.00 -2.14
C TYR A 131 7.90 3.41 -3.60
N SER A 132 9.00 3.02 -4.25
CA SER A 132 9.06 3.03 -5.71
C SER A 132 8.29 1.83 -6.26
N TYR A 133 7.27 2.08 -7.08
CA TYR A 133 6.53 1.01 -7.75
C TYR A 133 7.18 0.53 -9.06
N LYS A 134 8.25 1.21 -9.50
CA LYS A 134 8.99 0.80 -10.72
C LYS A 134 9.79 -0.49 -10.48
N SER A 135 10.48 -0.57 -9.35
CA SER A 135 11.27 -1.75 -8.97
C SER A 135 11.57 -1.75 -7.48
N GLY A 136 11.70 -2.95 -6.90
CA GLY A 136 12.29 -3.13 -5.59
C GLY A 136 13.82 -3.05 -5.64
N HIS A 137 14.45 -2.80 -4.49
CA HIS A 137 15.90 -2.87 -4.38
C HIS A 137 16.36 -4.32 -4.46
N LYS A 138 17.05 -4.68 -5.54
CA LYS A 138 17.63 -6.00 -5.72
C LYS A 138 19.15 -5.89 -5.55
N PRO A 139 19.73 -6.30 -4.42
CA PRO A 139 21.16 -6.34 -4.26
C PRO A 139 21.76 -7.39 -5.21
N VAL A 140 22.92 -7.07 -5.77
CA VAL A 140 23.67 -8.02 -6.59
C VAL A 140 24.52 -8.88 -5.68
N PHE A 141 24.29 -10.19 -5.69
CA PHE A 141 25.12 -11.16 -4.98
C PHE A 141 26.06 -11.83 -5.97
N LYS A 142 27.34 -11.92 -5.62
CA LYS A 142 28.33 -12.63 -6.45
C LYS A 142 27.89 -14.09 -6.59
N GLY A 143 27.83 -14.58 -7.82
CA GLY A 143 27.39 -15.94 -8.15
C GLY A 143 25.87 -16.10 -8.27
N SER A 144 25.09 -15.01 -8.19
CA SER A 144 23.63 -15.10 -8.39
C SER A 144 23.27 -15.50 -9.82
N GLU A 145 24.16 -15.27 -10.76
CA GLU A 145 24.07 -15.68 -12.17
C GLU A 145 24.14 -17.20 -12.38
N ASP A 146 24.78 -17.92 -11.46
CA ASP A 146 24.90 -19.39 -11.49
C ASP A 146 23.70 -20.08 -10.85
N PHE A 147 22.81 -19.31 -10.20
CA PHE A 147 21.64 -19.88 -9.53
C PHE A 147 20.56 -20.25 -10.56
N VAL A 148 20.33 -21.54 -10.72
CA VAL A 148 19.35 -22.09 -11.69
C VAL A 148 17.90 -21.99 -11.24
N GLY A 149 17.65 -21.59 -9.99
CA GLY A 149 16.31 -21.38 -9.44
C GLY A 149 15.74 -20.01 -9.76
N GLN A 150 14.49 -19.78 -9.40
CA GLN A 150 13.85 -18.49 -9.59
C GLN A 150 14.25 -17.52 -8.48
N ILE A 151 14.70 -16.31 -8.83
CA ILE A 151 14.95 -15.20 -7.90
C ILE A 151 13.80 -14.19 -8.03
N ILE A 152 13.12 -13.90 -6.93
CA ILE A 152 11.92 -13.08 -6.92
C ILE A 152 12.08 -11.98 -5.87
N HIS A 153 11.81 -10.74 -6.25
CA HIS A 153 11.56 -9.68 -5.26
C HIS A 153 10.07 -9.69 -4.86
N PRO A 154 9.71 -9.59 -3.57
CA PRO A 154 8.30 -9.65 -3.13
C PRO A 154 7.37 -8.61 -3.78
N GLN A 155 7.94 -7.50 -4.25
CA GLN A 155 7.21 -6.47 -5.00
C GLN A 155 6.70 -6.98 -6.37
N GLU A 156 7.35 -8.00 -6.93
CA GLU A 156 7.03 -8.61 -8.23
C GLU A 156 6.22 -9.90 -8.08
N TRP A 157 5.69 -10.14 -6.87
CA TRP A 157 4.94 -11.35 -6.60
C TRP A 157 3.65 -11.42 -7.43
N ASN A 158 3.44 -12.56 -8.07
CA ASN A 158 2.26 -12.83 -8.87
C ASN A 158 1.77 -14.28 -8.67
N SER A 159 0.62 -14.61 -9.24
CA SER A 159 -0.02 -15.92 -9.08
C SER A 159 0.69 -17.09 -9.79
N THR A 160 1.67 -16.80 -10.65
CA THR A 160 2.42 -17.84 -11.38
C THR A 160 3.63 -18.35 -10.60
N ILE A 161 3.95 -17.73 -9.47
CA ILE A 161 5.09 -18.13 -8.64
C ILE A 161 4.73 -19.41 -7.90
N ASP A 162 5.40 -20.49 -8.28
CA ASP A 162 5.26 -21.79 -7.65
C ASP A 162 6.44 -22.06 -6.72
N TYR A 163 6.12 -22.24 -5.43
CA TYR A 163 7.08 -22.61 -4.38
C TYR A 163 6.65 -23.87 -3.63
N GLU A 164 5.61 -24.54 -4.11
CA GLU A 164 5.10 -25.77 -3.47
C GLU A 164 6.13 -26.89 -3.56
N ASN A 165 6.35 -27.57 -2.44
CA ASN A 165 7.36 -28.63 -2.28
C ASN A 165 8.81 -28.23 -2.61
N LYS A 166 9.10 -26.92 -2.74
CA LYS A 166 10.46 -26.42 -3.03
C LYS A 166 11.19 -26.01 -1.77
N LYS A 167 12.52 -26.00 -1.81
CA LYS A 167 13.37 -25.36 -0.82
C LYS A 167 13.46 -23.89 -1.15
N VAL A 168 13.07 -23.01 -0.23
CA VAL A 168 13.01 -21.57 -0.43
C VAL A 168 13.96 -20.86 0.52
N ALA A 169 14.81 -19.99 -0.02
CA ALA A 169 15.63 -19.07 0.78
C ALA A 169 15.01 -17.67 0.72
N VAL A 170 14.73 -17.08 1.89
CA VAL A 170 14.25 -15.71 2.03
C VAL A 170 15.37 -14.85 2.58
N ILE A 171 15.86 -13.92 1.78
CA ILE A 171 16.96 -13.03 2.16
C ILE A 171 16.38 -11.73 2.71
N GLY A 172 16.60 -11.48 3.99
CA GLY A 172 16.09 -10.35 4.74
C GLY A 172 15.30 -10.75 5.97
N SER A 173 15.12 -9.82 6.89
CA SER A 173 14.40 -10.01 8.16
C SER A 173 13.44 -8.85 8.48
N GLY A 174 13.12 -8.00 7.49
CA GLY A 174 12.15 -6.91 7.64
C GLY A 174 10.70 -7.41 7.67
N ALA A 175 9.76 -6.48 7.79
CA ALA A 175 8.32 -6.74 7.87
C ALA A 175 7.81 -7.72 6.79
N THR A 176 8.29 -7.56 5.56
CA THR A 176 7.94 -8.45 4.44
C THR A 176 8.37 -9.89 4.71
N ALA A 177 9.63 -10.11 5.14
CA ALA A 177 10.14 -11.46 5.41
C ALA A 177 9.40 -12.11 6.60
N VAL A 178 9.16 -11.37 7.68
CA VAL A 178 8.40 -11.83 8.86
C VAL A 178 6.97 -12.25 8.49
N THR A 179 6.39 -11.57 7.52
CA THR A 179 5.04 -11.89 7.01
C THR A 179 5.06 -13.08 6.04
N LEU A 180 6.03 -13.09 5.13
CA LEU A 180 6.11 -14.02 4.01
C LEU A 180 6.52 -15.43 4.46
N VAL A 181 7.57 -15.54 5.31
CA VAL A 181 8.14 -16.82 5.75
C VAL A 181 7.08 -17.79 6.32
N PRO A 182 6.21 -17.39 7.27
CA PRO A 182 5.19 -18.29 7.79
C PRO A 182 4.15 -18.76 6.75
N GLN A 183 3.93 -17.96 5.71
CA GLN A 183 2.98 -18.33 4.67
C GLN A 183 3.60 -19.28 3.64
N ILE A 184 4.83 -19.02 3.23
CA ILE A 184 5.57 -19.92 2.33
C ILE A 184 5.78 -21.27 2.98
N ALA A 185 6.12 -21.33 4.27
CA ALA A 185 6.36 -22.56 5.02
C ALA A 185 5.16 -23.52 5.06
N LYS A 186 3.95 -23.06 4.73
CA LYS A 186 2.77 -23.94 4.66
C LYS A 186 2.76 -24.86 3.45
N LYS A 187 3.52 -24.53 2.41
CA LYS A 187 3.53 -25.25 1.12
C LYS A 187 4.92 -25.65 0.67
N ALA A 188 5.95 -24.89 1.01
CA ALA A 188 7.33 -25.21 0.70
C ALA A 188 7.80 -26.45 1.49
N SER A 189 8.69 -27.25 0.92
CA SER A 189 9.31 -28.37 1.64
C SER A 189 10.27 -27.90 2.74
N HIS A 190 10.89 -26.75 2.57
CA HIS A 190 11.75 -26.12 3.56
C HIS A 190 11.89 -24.62 3.29
N VAL A 191 11.92 -23.79 4.34
CA VAL A 191 12.17 -22.36 4.23
C VAL A 191 13.34 -21.97 5.13
N THR A 192 14.34 -21.32 4.53
CA THR A 192 15.49 -20.76 5.24
C THR A 192 15.40 -19.25 5.18
N MET A 193 15.33 -18.58 6.34
CA MET A 193 15.46 -17.12 6.40
C MET A 193 16.93 -16.75 6.64
N ILE A 194 17.47 -15.93 5.75
CA ILE A 194 18.86 -15.44 5.82
C ILE A 194 18.82 -13.97 6.22
N GLN A 195 19.41 -13.64 7.34
CA GLN A 195 19.40 -12.28 7.86
C GLN A 195 20.82 -11.81 8.22
N ARG A 196 21.08 -10.51 7.97
CA ARG A 196 22.36 -9.88 8.34
C ARG A 196 22.41 -9.60 9.84
N SER A 197 21.29 -9.13 10.39
CA SER A 197 21.15 -8.83 11.83
C SER A 197 19.75 -9.24 12.29
N PRO A 198 19.57 -9.64 13.56
CA PRO A 198 18.27 -10.05 14.07
C PRO A 198 17.28 -8.88 14.06
N THR A 199 16.02 -9.21 13.83
CA THR A 199 14.89 -8.29 13.93
C THR A 199 14.11 -8.62 15.20
N TYR A 200 13.69 -7.60 15.94
CA TYR A 200 12.79 -7.79 17.07
C TYR A 200 11.42 -8.21 16.59
N ILE A 201 10.92 -9.34 17.10
CA ILE A 201 9.60 -9.88 16.79
C ILE A 201 8.85 -10.04 18.10
N ALA A 202 7.73 -9.34 18.23
CA ALA A 202 6.82 -9.48 19.36
C ALA A 202 5.63 -10.36 18.97
N SER A 203 5.30 -11.33 19.84
CA SER A 203 4.08 -12.11 19.67
C SER A 203 2.94 -11.41 20.40
N VAL A 204 1.93 -11.00 19.66
CA VAL A 204 0.73 -10.37 20.21
C VAL A 204 -0.51 -11.15 19.72
N PRO A 205 -1.59 -11.22 20.52
CA PRO A 205 -2.86 -11.79 20.05
C PRO A 205 -3.36 -10.98 18.84
N SER A 206 -3.88 -11.63 17.82
CA SER A 206 -4.48 -10.95 16.67
C SER A 206 -5.92 -10.51 16.89
N LYS A 207 -6.52 -10.91 18.01
CA LYS A 207 -7.91 -10.61 18.39
C LYS A 207 -7.98 -10.30 19.89
N TYR A 208 -8.59 -9.19 20.26
CA TYR A 208 -8.91 -8.90 21.66
C TYR A 208 -10.40 -9.09 21.93
N LYS A 209 -10.72 -9.87 22.97
CA LYS A 209 -12.12 -10.08 23.40
C LYS A 209 -12.72 -8.81 24.04
N ILE A 210 -11.91 -7.98 24.68
CA ILE A 210 -12.35 -6.82 25.48
C ILE A 210 -12.69 -5.59 24.64
N LEU A 211 -12.01 -5.35 23.52
CA LEU A 211 -12.26 -4.18 22.68
C LEU A 211 -13.68 -4.12 22.09
N HIS A 212 -14.34 -5.28 21.98
CA HIS A 212 -15.73 -5.31 21.54
C HIS A 212 -16.70 -4.72 22.57
N LEU A 213 -16.36 -4.74 23.85
CA LEU A 213 -17.20 -4.15 24.92
C LEU A 213 -17.08 -2.62 24.94
N LEU A 214 -15.91 -2.08 24.58
CA LEU A 214 -15.69 -0.63 24.61
C LEU A 214 -16.45 0.11 23.48
N ASN A 215 -16.70 -0.53 22.35
CA ASN A 215 -17.51 0.04 21.25
C ASN A 215 -19.03 0.14 21.59
N TYR A 216 -19.49 -0.45 22.69
CA TYR A 216 -20.87 -0.33 23.18
C TYR A 216 -21.03 0.72 24.28
N ILE A 217 -19.94 1.37 24.71
CA ILE A 217 -19.93 2.31 25.85
C ILE A 217 -19.65 3.76 25.37
N SER A 218 -19.33 3.96 24.09
CA SER A 218 -19.08 5.28 23.50
C SER A 218 -20.26 5.80 22.70
#